data_1c8ebba6e200b76eb8426bbf9e5c9b69
#
_entry.id   1c8ebba6e200b76eb8426bbf9e5c9b69
#
_cell.length_a   1.000
_cell.length_b   1.000
_cell.length_c   1.000
_cell.angle_alpha   90.00
_cell.angle_beta   90.00
_cell.angle_gamma   90.00
#
_symmetry.space_group_name_H-M   'P 1'
#
loop_
_entity.id
_entity.type
_entity.pdbx_description
1 polymer ?
#
loop_
_entity_poly.entity_id
_entity_poly.type
_entity_poly.pdbx_seq_one_letter_code
_entity_poly.pdbx_strand_id
1 'polypeptide(L)'
;MCKVTVTANMNRLLTLHKLIALVAAISGATLMGCNDSTGSAGSRYGGQVVAVPVTTVPAQLTDLRETLTSVGTARALKSVSVYAETSGRVTAVAIDADSAVAEDDLLLQLDDRDETLAVELATVKLADAERLVTRYTAVNARDANIPESQLDDARAAVDSARIALEQARVDLDRRRITAPFAGHVGITEIDVGDRIDTNTLVTTIDDRSLLLVNFSVPEVYVDRVTRGTPVNVRLWDAADAPVSGEIVAVDSRIDINSRAFIARAAIDNSADRFRPGMAFEISINASRGAFLSVPDVAVQWGADGAYVWVAEQGRAARREVRLVKRLAGAILIEGELAEGEPVVMEGVQSVRAGVALKPLSDNLNPTGNG
;
A
#
# COMPACT_ATOMS: atom_id res chain seq x y z
N MET A 1 -22.80 21.68 34.98
CA MET A 1 -24.23 21.78 35.35
C MET A 1 -25.01 21.95 34.07
N CYS A 2 -25.61 20.90 33.57
CA CYS A 2 -26.89 20.86 32.87
C CYS A 2 -27.22 19.39 32.60
N LYS A 3 -28.06 18.82 33.44
CA LYS A 3 -28.74 17.54 33.27
C LYS A 3 -29.85 17.77 32.25
N VAL A 4 -29.95 16.97 31.20
CA VAL A 4 -31.19 16.80 30.43
C VAL A 4 -31.58 15.36 30.46
N THR A 5 -32.77 15.20 31.00
CA THR A 5 -33.56 14.03 31.33
C THR A 5 -34.10 13.35 30.06
N VAL A 6 -33.89 12.03 29.94
CA VAL A 6 -34.61 11.19 28.99
C VAL A 6 -35.70 10.47 29.74
N THR A 7 -36.98 10.81 29.50
CA THR A 7 -38.13 10.09 29.96
C THR A 7 -39.05 9.69 28.81
N ALA A 8 -39.28 8.40 28.72
CA ALA A 8 -40.52 7.73 28.33
C ALA A 8 -41.06 7.85 26.91
N ASN A 9 -41.05 6.74 26.21
CA ASN A 9 -42.21 6.32 25.44
C ASN A 9 -42.26 4.78 25.34
N MET A 10 -42.73 4.17 26.41
CA MET A 10 -42.97 2.72 26.56
C MET A 10 -44.48 2.52 26.80
N ASN A 11 -45.32 2.86 25.78
CA ASN A 11 -46.76 2.65 25.86
C ASN A 11 -47.44 2.59 24.48
N ARG A 12 -46.92 1.78 23.54
CA ARG A 12 -47.63 1.47 22.28
C ARG A 12 -47.50 0.01 21.81
N LEU A 13 -47.31 -0.92 22.72
CA LEU A 13 -47.19 -2.36 22.36
C LEU A 13 -48.25 -3.26 23.09
N LEU A 14 -49.37 -2.71 23.48
CA LEU A 14 -50.40 -3.49 24.25
C LEU A 14 -51.82 -3.38 23.69
N THR A 15 -52.04 -3.02 22.42
CA THR A 15 -53.40 -2.96 21.85
C THR A 15 -53.59 -3.69 20.51
N LEU A 16 -52.77 -4.71 20.20
CA LEU A 16 -52.97 -5.50 18.96
C LEU A 16 -53.18 -7.01 19.20
N HIS A 17 -53.63 -7.43 20.39
CA HIS A 17 -53.87 -8.84 20.69
C HIS A 17 -55.32 -9.19 21.11
N LYS A 18 -56.32 -8.37 20.74
CA LYS A 18 -57.73 -8.63 21.05
C LYS A 18 -58.69 -8.48 19.88
N LEU A 19 -58.35 -8.96 18.71
CA LEU A 19 -59.31 -8.94 17.56
C LEU A 19 -59.15 -10.14 16.60
N ILE A 20 -58.83 -11.35 17.09
CA ILE A 20 -58.98 -12.60 16.31
C ILE A 20 -59.49 -13.69 17.26
N ALA A 21 -60.74 -13.56 17.63
CA ALA A 21 -61.49 -14.65 18.26
C ALA A 21 -62.97 -14.33 18.15
N LEU A 22 -63.53 -14.40 16.96
CA LEU A 22 -64.98 -14.54 16.77
C LEU A 22 -65.30 -14.68 15.27
N VAL A 23 -65.15 -15.86 14.69
CA VAL A 23 -65.97 -16.40 13.57
C VAL A 23 -65.58 -17.87 13.37
N ALA A 24 -66.14 -18.73 14.15
CA ALA A 24 -66.19 -20.18 13.94
C ALA A 24 -67.49 -20.69 14.53
N ALA A 25 -68.54 -20.70 13.79
CA ALA A 25 -69.70 -21.60 13.96
C ALA A 25 -70.75 -21.18 12.92
N ILE A 26 -71.15 -22.09 12.13
CA ILE A 26 -72.42 -22.25 11.42
C ILE A 26 -72.17 -22.82 10.03
N SER A 27 -72.48 -23.97 9.87
CA SER A 27 -73.41 -24.88 9.20
C SER A 27 -72.65 -25.98 8.45
N GLY A 28 -72.82 -27.06 8.75
CA GLY A 28 -73.47 -28.32 8.84
C GLY A 28 -74.51 -28.63 7.75
N ALA A 29 -74.39 -29.83 7.25
CA ALA A 29 -75.45 -30.73 6.73
C ALA A 29 -75.57 -30.89 5.23
N THR A 30 -75.32 -32.17 4.84
CA THR A 30 -76.04 -33.05 3.91
C THR A 30 -75.71 -32.90 2.39
N LEU A 31 -75.25 -33.93 1.67
CA LEU A 31 -76.07 -35.09 1.23
C LEU A 31 -75.19 -36.22 0.65
N MET A 32 -75.54 -37.44 0.97
CA MET A 32 -75.14 -38.71 0.41
C MET A 32 -75.53 -38.81 -1.10
N GLY A 33 -74.66 -39.43 -1.87
CA GLY A 33 -74.95 -39.88 -3.21
C GLY A 33 -73.98 -40.95 -3.66
N CYS A 34 -74.28 -42.21 -3.40
CA CYS A 34 -73.62 -43.36 -4.01
C CYS A 34 -73.86 -43.36 -5.53
N ASN A 35 -72.87 -43.63 -6.30
CA ASN A 35 -73.06 -44.44 -7.51
C ASN A 35 -71.78 -45.22 -7.84
N ASP A 36 -71.88 -46.51 -7.76
CA ASP A 36 -70.93 -47.47 -8.29
C ASP A 36 -71.01 -47.44 -9.84
N SER A 37 -69.86 -47.36 -10.46
CA SER A 37 -69.64 -47.93 -11.79
C SER A 37 -68.18 -48.31 -11.97
N THR A 38 -67.97 -49.60 -11.90
CA THR A 38 -66.83 -50.36 -12.36
C THR A 38 -66.50 -50.02 -13.80
N GLY A 39 -65.33 -49.51 -14.07
CA GLY A 39 -64.80 -49.25 -15.41
C GLY A 39 -63.29 -49.34 -15.41
N SER A 40 -62.79 -50.58 -15.48
CA SER A 40 -61.38 -50.87 -15.72
C SER A 40 -60.95 -50.33 -17.10
N ALA A 41 -60.11 -49.31 -17.10
CA ALA A 41 -59.27 -49.00 -18.26
C ALA A 41 -57.92 -48.50 -17.75
N GLY A 42 -57.03 -49.41 -17.57
CA GLY A 42 -55.62 -49.11 -17.36
C GLY A 42 -55.03 -48.41 -18.59
N SER A 43 -55.01 -47.09 -18.56
CA SER A 43 -54.12 -46.34 -19.46
C SER A 43 -52.78 -46.21 -18.79
N ARG A 44 -51.90 -47.15 -19.11
CA ARG A 44 -50.44 -46.98 -18.90
C ARG A 44 -49.99 -45.92 -19.89
N TYR A 45 -50.09 -44.64 -19.50
CA TYR A 45 -49.25 -43.63 -20.11
C TYR A 45 -47.82 -43.89 -19.65
N GLY A 46 -47.14 -44.75 -20.41
CA GLY A 46 -45.69 -44.73 -20.44
C GLY A 46 -45.28 -43.38 -21.03
N GLY A 47 -45.19 -42.37 -20.14
CA GLY A 47 -44.64 -41.10 -20.55
C GLY A 47 -43.23 -41.35 -21.02
N GLN A 48 -43.04 -41.31 -22.34
CA GLN A 48 -41.70 -41.11 -22.88
C GLN A 48 -41.11 -39.92 -22.16
N VAL A 49 -40.05 -40.11 -21.38
CA VAL A 49 -39.27 -39.05 -20.80
C VAL A 49 -38.66 -38.29 -21.97
N VAL A 50 -39.38 -37.26 -22.45
CA VAL A 50 -38.88 -36.40 -23.51
C VAL A 50 -37.70 -35.65 -22.94
N ALA A 51 -36.51 -36.08 -23.34
CA ALA A 51 -35.30 -35.40 -22.93
C ALA A 51 -35.27 -33.98 -23.54
N VAL A 52 -35.01 -32.99 -22.71
CA VAL A 52 -34.94 -31.58 -23.14
C VAL A 52 -33.61 -31.38 -23.88
N PRO A 53 -33.64 -30.89 -25.14
CA PRO A 53 -32.43 -30.55 -25.86
C PRO A 53 -31.79 -29.31 -25.21
N VAL A 54 -30.48 -29.41 -24.87
CA VAL A 54 -29.74 -28.34 -24.22
C VAL A 54 -28.33 -28.23 -24.79
N THR A 55 -27.81 -27.03 -24.84
CA THR A 55 -26.38 -26.76 -25.05
C THR A 55 -25.72 -26.57 -23.69
N THR A 56 -24.61 -27.27 -23.46
CA THR A 56 -23.85 -27.18 -22.20
C THR A 56 -22.45 -26.64 -22.47
N VAL A 57 -21.95 -25.84 -21.53
CA VAL A 57 -20.56 -25.33 -21.52
C VAL A 57 -19.90 -25.71 -20.20
N PRO A 58 -18.65 -26.21 -20.20
CA PRO A 58 -17.96 -26.50 -18.98
C PRO A 58 -17.67 -25.23 -18.18
N ALA A 59 -17.91 -25.25 -16.87
CA ALA A 59 -17.50 -24.18 -15.99
C ALA A 59 -15.95 -24.11 -15.97
N GLN A 60 -15.38 -22.90 -16.11
CA GLN A 60 -13.93 -22.69 -16.18
C GLN A 60 -13.45 -21.83 -15.03
N LEU A 61 -12.31 -22.16 -14.44
CA LEU A 61 -11.65 -21.29 -13.48
C LEU A 61 -11.05 -20.07 -14.21
N THR A 62 -11.42 -18.89 -13.74
CA THR A 62 -10.93 -17.61 -14.27
C THR A 62 -10.39 -16.77 -13.12
N ASP A 63 -9.14 -16.31 -13.25
CA ASP A 63 -8.53 -15.43 -12.26
C ASP A 63 -9.18 -14.04 -12.30
N LEU A 64 -9.75 -13.63 -11.18
CA LEU A 64 -10.33 -12.30 -11.04
C LEU A 64 -9.24 -11.30 -10.67
N ARG A 65 -8.81 -10.51 -11.63
CA ARG A 65 -7.89 -9.39 -11.40
C ARG A 65 -8.68 -8.09 -11.21
N GLU A 66 -8.36 -7.39 -10.16
CA GLU A 66 -8.86 -6.05 -9.89
C GLU A 66 -7.70 -5.07 -9.96
N THR A 67 -7.89 -3.99 -10.71
CA THR A 67 -6.93 -2.90 -10.70
C THR A 67 -7.32 -1.93 -9.59
N LEU A 68 -6.48 -1.87 -8.56
CA LEU A 68 -6.55 -0.83 -7.55
C LEU A 68 -5.83 0.39 -8.08
N THR A 69 -6.53 1.53 -8.12
CA THR A 69 -5.94 2.82 -8.48
C THR A 69 -5.93 3.73 -7.26
N SER A 70 -4.82 4.38 -7.01
CA SER A 70 -4.65 5.35 -5.92
C SER A 70 -3.79 6.51 -6.37
N VAL A 71 -3.91 7.65 -5.68
CA VAL A 71 -3.04 8.81 -5.89
C VAL A 71 -2.03 8.88 -4.77
N GLY A 72 -0.77 9.09 -5.12
CA GLY A 72 0.32 9.22 -4.17
C GLY A 72 1.18 10.44 -4.44
N THR A 73 2.01 10.76 -3.45
CA THR A 73 2.98 11.87 -3.54
C THR A 73 4.38 11.32 -3.49
N ALA A 74 5.21 11.76 -4.44
CA ALA A 74 6.62 11.41 -4.49
C ALA A 74 7.44 12.12 -3.42
N ARG A 75 8.43 11.41 -2.88
CA ARG A 75 9.48 11.94 -2.01
C ARG A 75 10.84 11.50 -2.55
N ALA A 76 11.85 12.28 -2.28
CA ALA A 76 13.22 11.86 -2.54
C ALA A 76 13.60 10.63 -1.70
N LEU A 77 14.57 9.86 -2.16
CA LEU A 77 15.13 8.73 -1.40
C LEU A 77 15.70 9.20 -0.06
N LYS A 78 16.46 10.30 -0.09
CA LYS A 78 16.93 11.05 1.08
C LYS A 78 16.60 12.52 0.88
N SER A 79 16.19 13.19 1.94
CA SER A 79 15.90 14.62 1.94
C SER A 79 16.33 15.20 3.28
N VAL A 80 17.12 16.26 3.26
CA VAL A 80 17.57 16.95 4.46
C VAL A 80 17.48 18.46 4.27
N SER A 81 17.05 19.15 5.31
CA SER A 81 17.20 20.60 5.43
C SER A 81 18.51 20.89 6.17
N VAL A 82 19.43 21.53 5.49
CA VAL A 82 20.75 21.90 6.05
C VAL A 82 20.64 23.23 6.76
N TYR A 83 20.99 23.24 8.04
CA TYR A 83 21.05 24.43 8.87
C TYR A 83 22.47 24.75 9.24
N ALA A 84 22.76 26.02 9.53
CA ALA A 84 24.06 26.39 10.07
C ALA A 84 24.20 25.82 11.49
N GLU A 85 25.36 25.24 11.83
CA GLU A 85 25.66 24.72 13.16
C GLU A 85 26.15 25.81 14.11
N THR A 86 26.64 26.90 13.56
CA THR A 86 27.14 28.07 14.32
C THR A 86 26.75 29.36 13.67
N SER A 87 26.73 30.45 14.42
CA SER A 87 26.45 31.79 13.89
C SER A 87 27.74 32.41 13.32
N GLY A 88 27.58 33.16 12.22
CA GLY A 88 28.74 33.82 11.62
C GLY A 88 28.35 34.70 10.42
N ARG A 89 29.35 35.40 9.87
CA ARG A 89 29.20 36.11 8.60
C ARG A 89 29.60 35.19 7.46
N VAL A 90 28.79 35.18 6.40
CA VAL A 90 29.02 34.40 5.19
C VAL A 90 30.15 35.04 4.36
N THR A 91 31.17 34.27 4.03
CA THR A 91 32.31 34.69 3.21
C THR A 91 32.26 34.12 1.80
N ALA A 92 31.65 32.95 1.62
CA ALA A 92 31.43 32.34 0.31
C ALA A 92 30.14 31.51 0.30
N VAL A 93 29.45 31.50 -0.85
CA VAL A 93 28.34 30.62 -1.19
C VAL A 93 28.80 29.84 -2.40
N ALA A 94 28.91 28.51 -2.29
CA ALA A 94 29.48 27.63 -3.31
C ALA A 94 28.43 26.82 -4.08
N ILE A 95 27.14 27.12 -3.89
CA ILE A 95 26.02 26.36 -4.46
C ILE A 95 25.15 27.25 -5.35
N ASP A 96 24.70 26.65 -6.45
CA ASP A 96 23.65 27.19 -7.31
C ASP A 96 22.38 26.35 -7.14
N ALA A 97 21.21 26.97 -7.29
CA ALA A 97 19.94 26.29 -7.21
C ALA A 97 19.85 25.15 -8.24
N ASP A 98 19.33 24.00 -7.83
CA ASP A 98 19.19 22.75 -8.63
C ASP A 98 20.54 22.14 -9.10
N SER A 99 21.68 22.63 -8.60
CA SER A 99 22.98 22.01 -8.89
C SER A 99 23.12 20.66 -8.17
N ALA A 100 23.86 19.74 -8.80
CA ALA A 100 24.25 18.50 -8.17
C ALA A 100 25.50 18.71 -7.31
N VAL A 101 25.49 18.17 -6.11
CA VAL A 101 26.62 18.18 -5.16
C VAL A 101 26.99 16.75 -4.76
N ALA A 102 28.27 16.52 -4.51
CA ALA A 102 28.76 15.29 -3.89
C ALA A 102 28.72 15.39 -2.35
N GLU A 103 28.87 14.27 -1.69
CA GLU A 103 29.08 14.25 -0.22
C GLU A 103 30.34 15.04 0.12
N ASP A 104 30.29 15.82 1.20
CA ASP A 104 31.35 16.73 1.68
C ASP A 104 31.65 17.94 0.80
N ASP A 105 30.94 18.15 -0.31
CA ASP A 105 31.07 19.38 -1.09
C ASP A 105 30.69 20.61 -0.24
N LEU A 106 31.49 21.69 -0.40
CA LEU A 106 31.23 22.94 0.32
C LEU A 106 29.95 23.58 -0.20
N LEU A 107 29.01 23.88 0.71
CA LEU A 107 27.78 24.62 0.41
C LEU A 107 27.98 26.11 0.73
N LEU A 108 28.51 26.38 1.92
CA LEU A 108 28.65 27.73 2.45
C LEU A 108 29.84 27.81 3.39
N GLN A 109 30.58 28.92 3.34
CA GLN A 109 31.70 29.22 4.23
C GLN A 109 31.36 30.42 5.11
N LEU A 110 31.54 30.28 6.41
CA LEU A 110 31.50 31.39 7.36
C LEU A 110 32.91 31.97 7.56
N ASP A 111 33.00 33.17 8.14
CA ASP A 111 34.26 33.77 8.57
C ASP A 111 34.88 32.88 9.65
N ASP A 112 36.07 32.34 9.38
CA ASP A 112 36.78 31.32 10.17
C ASP A 112 38.12 31.80 10.69
N ARG A 113 38.41 33.09 10.56
CA ARG A 113 39.74 33.65 10.95
C ARG A 113 40.06 33.48 12.41
N ASP A 114 39.08 33.68 13.28
CA ASP A 114 39.26 33.56 14.72
C ASP A 114 39.48 32.08 15.13
N GLU A 115 38.75 31.14 14.52
CA GLU A 115 38.88 29.70 14.80
C GLU A 115 40.20 29.15 14.25
N THR A 116 40.64 29.63 13.05
CA THR A 116 41.96 29.28 12.51
C THR A 116 43.07 29.68 13.47
N LEU A 117 43.03 30.89 14.00
CA LEU A 117 43.99 31.36 15.02
C LEU A 117 43.90 30.56 16.35
N ALA A 118 42.67 30.14 16.72
CA ALA A 118 42.47 29.30 17.91
C ALA A 118 43.13 27.91 17.75
N VAL A 119 43.00 27.29 16.56
CA VAL A 119 43.68 26.02 16.22
C VAL A 119 45.19 26.18 16.23
N GLU A 120 45.76 27.27 15.68
CA GLU A 120 47.19 27.54 15.72
C GLU A 120 47.67 27.69 17.15
N LEU A 121 46.97 28.47 18.00
CA LEU A 121 47.31 28.65 19.38
C LEU A 121 47.28 27.33 20.18
N ALA A 122 46.24 26.50 20.00
CA ALA A 122 46.13 25.21 20.65
C ALA A 122 47.21 24.23 20.18
N THR A 123 47.60 24.28 18.89
CA THR A 123 48.71 23.49 18.35
C THR A 123 50.05 23.85 19.02
N VAL A 124 50.35 25.15 19.19
CA VAL A 124 51.55 25.61 19.87
C VAL A 124 51.54 25.15 21.33
N LYS A 125 50.43 25.27 22.05
CA LYS A 125 50.31 24.81 23.46
C LYS A 125 50.54 23.31 23.59
N LEU A 126 50.00 22.49 22.69
CA LEU A 126 50.24 21.06 22.68
C LEU A 126 51.73 20.74 22.47
N ALA A 127 52.36 21.37 21.50
CA ALA A 127 53.77 21.19 21.22
C ALA A 127 54.66 21.62 22.39
N ASP A 128 54.29 22.68 23.15
CA ASP A 128 54.99 23.10 24.37
C ASP A 128 54.88 22.05 25.49
N ALA A 129 53.68 21.50 25.73
CA ALA A 129 53.43 20.44 26.71
C ALA A 129 54.23 19.17 26.36
N GLU A 130 54.23 18.74 25.10
CA GLU A 130 54.97 17.57 24.63
C GLU A 130 56.49 17.74 24.80
N ARG A 131 57.02 18.94 24.53
CA ARG A 131 58.42 19.25 24.76
C ARG A 131 58.78 19.16 26.25
N LEU A 132 57.86 19.55 27.14
CA LEU A 132 58.09 19.44 28.57
C LEU A 132 58.19 17.98 29.01
N VAL A 133 57.24 17.10 28.56
CA VAL A 133 57.29 15.66 28.86
C VAL A 133 58.57 15.04 28.32
N THR A 134 58.93 15.37 27.07
CA THR A 134 60.18 14.88 26.43
C THR A 134 61.40 15.26 27.25
N ARG A 135 61.47 16.52 27.75
CA ARG A 135 62.57 17.02 28.60
C ARG A 135 62.64 16.27 29.95
N TYR A 136 61.50 16.10 30.63
CA TYR A 136 61.42 15.37 31.85
C TYR A 136 61.81 13.90 31.70
N THR A 137 61.35 13.25 30.67
CA THR A 137 61.72 11.86 30.35
C THR A 137 63.24 11.73 30.09
N ALA A 138 63.83 12.67 29.31
CA ALA A 138 65.26 12.66 29.01
C ALA A 138 66.13 12.92 30.21
N VAL A 139 65.66 13.78 31.11
CA VAL A 139 66.39 14.06 32.43
C VAL A 139 66.30 12.86 33.38
N ASN A 140 65.14 12.21 33.47
CA ASN A 140 64.92 10.99 34.27
C ASN A 140 65.81 9.82 33.84
N ALA A 141 66.05 9.68 32.50
CA ALA A 141 66.91 8.66 31.89
C ALA A 141 68.45 8.89 32.28
N ARG A 142 68.84 10.03 32.86
CA ARG A 142 70.21 10.39 33.19
C ARG A 142 70.47 10.42 34.73
N ASP A 143 69.74 9.63 35.51
CA ASP A 143 69.82 9.56 36.99
C ASP A 143 69.47 10.86 37.74
N ALA A 144 68.82 11.82 37.09
CA ALA A 144 68.28 12.99 37.72
C ALA A 144 66.84 12.70 38.20
N ASN A 145 66.68 12.71 39.53
CA ASN A 145 65.48 12.30 40.25
C ASN A 145 64.36 13.34 40.06
N ILE A 146 63.60 13.26 38.97
CA ILE A 146 62.34 14.01 38.82
C ILE A 146 61.24 13.24 39.56
N PRO A 147 60.49 13.87 40.46
CA PRO A 147 59.36 13.22 41.11
C PRO A 147 58.37 12.70 40.08
N GLU A 148 57.87 11.46 40.28
CA GLU A 148 56.89 10.83 39.38
C GLU A 148 55.63 11.69 39.20
N SER A 149 55.20 12.39 40.28
CA SER A 149 54.07 13.33 40.22
C SER A 149 54.32 14.47 39.25
N GLN A 150 55.54 14.99 39.06
CA GLN A 150 55.78 16.02 38.03
C GLN A 150 55.74 15.51 36.62
N LEU A 151 56.13 14.26 36.40
CA LEU A 151 55.99 13.62 35.10
C LEU A 151 54.54 13.35 34.77
N ASP A 152 53.76 12.91 35.76
CA ASP A 152 52.32 12.67 35.59
C ASP A 152 51.57 13.98 35.38
N ASP A 153 51.89 15.05 36.10
CA ASP A 153 51.37 16.40 35.85
C ASP A 153 51.66 16.88 34.41
N ALA A 154 52.90 16.67 33.95
CA ALA A 154 53.25 17.02 32.57
C ALA A 154 52.53 16.21 31.52
N ARG A 155 52.28 14.91 31.75
CA ARG A 155 51.43 14.05 30.87
C ARG A 155 50.01 14.53 30.86
N ALA A 156 49.43 14.82 32.04
CA ALA A 156 48.07 15.36 32.11
C ALA A 156 47.91 16.69 31.35
N ALA A 157 48.98 17.54 31.36
CA ALA A 157 49.00 18.78 30.60
C ALA A 157 48.99 18.53 29.08
N VAL A 158 49.68 17.49 28.57
CA VAL A 158 49.64 17.08 27.17
C VAL A 158 48.23 16.62 26.78
N ASP A 159 47.61 15.80 27.61
CA ASP A 159 46.25 15.30 27.32
C ASP A 159 45.24 16.44 27.34
N SER A 160 45.35 17.38 28.28
CA SER A 160 44.50 18.59 28.31
C SER A 160 44.70 19.46 27.05
N ALA A 161 45.95 19.69 26.62
CA ALA A 161 46.26 20.48 25.45
C ALA A 161 45.78 19.80 24.15
N ARG A 162 45.84 18.45 24.07
CA ARG A 162 45.32 17.68 22.98
C ARG A 162 43.81 17.84 22.84
N ILE A 163 43.08 17.73 23.96
CA ILE A 163 41.60 17.93 23.95
C ILE A 163 41.27 19.36 23.53
N ALA A 164 42.04 20.38 23.99
CA ALA A 164 41.83 21.76 23.59
C ALA A 164 42.06 22.00 22.11
N LEU A 165 43.06 21.30 21.50
CA LEU A 165 43.28 21.34 20.06
C LEU A 165 42.12 20.70 19.26
N GLU A 166 41.62 19.54 19.69
CA GLU A 166 40.45 18.89 19.04
C GLU A 166 39.21 19.77 19.14
N GLN A 167 38.96 20.42 20.29
CA GLN A 167 37.86 21.36 20.41
C GLN A 167 37.96 22.53 19.43
N ALA A 168 39.14 23.13 19.30
CA ALA A 168 39.40 24.24 18.37
C ALA A 168 39.19 23.79 16.90
N ARG A 169 39.58 22.54 16.55
CA ARG A 169 39.34 21.97 15.23
C ARG A 169 37.85 21.77 14.94
N VAL A 170 37.08 21.24 15.88
CA VAL A 170 35.63 21.09 15.75
C VAL A 170 34.95 22.45 15.53
N ASP A 171 35.38 23.48 16.27
CA ASP A 171 34.82 24.82 16.13
C ASP A 171 35.16 25.45 14.77
N LEU A 172 36.34 25.17 14.21
CA LEU A 172 36.74 25.57 12.87
C LEU A 172 35.96 24.82 11.81
N ASP A 173 35.77 23.49 11.95
CA ASP A 173 35.04 22.66 11.01
C ASP A 173 33.57 23.14 10.87
N ARG A 174 32.93 23.55 11.97
CA ARG A 174 31.59 24.12 11.99
C ARG A 174 31.45 25.41 11.17
N ARG A 175 32.56 26.07 10.80
CA ARG A 175 32.55 27.24 9.90
C ARG A 175 32.36 26.86 8.45
N ARG A 176 32.52 25.58 8.11
CA ARG A 176 32.30 25.02 6.78
C ARG A 176 31.02 24.21 6.78
N ILE A 177 30.03 24.62 6.04
CA ILE A 177 28.78 23.89 5.90
C ILE A 177 28.89 23.08 4.63
N THR A 178 28.87 21.75 4.74
CA THR A 178 29.06 20.80 3.65
C THR A 178 27.81 19.94 3.41
N ALA A 179 27.76 19.28 2.25
CA ALA A 179 26.68 18.38 1.91
C ALA A 179 26.82 17.04 2.67
N PRO A 180 25.78 16.58 3.40
CA PRO A 180 25.84 15.34 4.17
C PRO A 180 25.73 14.09 3.31
N PHE A 181 25.35 14.22 2.04
CA PHE A 181 25.29 13.16 1.01
C PHE A 181 25.17 13.79 -0.39
N ALA A 182 25.47 13.00 -1.40
CA ALA A 182 25.33 13.44 -2.80
C ALA A 182 23.85 13.63 -3.17
N GLY A 183 23.49 14.75 -3.80
CA GLY A 183 22.13 15.08 -4.16
C GLY A 183 22.01 16.38 -4.95
N HIS A 184 20.79 16.87 -5.06
CA HIS A 184 20.50 18.16 -5.70
C HIS A 184 20.11 19.19 -4.65
N VAL A 185 20.68 20.37 -4.79
CA VAL A 185 20.51 21.48 -3.85
C VAL A 185 19.24 22.27 -4.20
N GLY A 186 18.48 22.63 -3.18
CA GLY A 186 17.36 23.55 -3.31
C GLY A 186 17.80 25.01 -3.48
N ILE A 187 16.83 25.91 -3.49
CA ILE A 187 17.10 27.36 -3.55
C ILE A 187 17.65 27.80 -2.18
N THR A 188 18.71 28.59 -2.21
CA THR A 188 19.21 29.34 -1.04
C THR A 188 18.86 30.82 -1.19
N GLU A 189 18.54 31.48 -0.08
CA GLU A 189 18.31 32.94 -0.02
C GLU A 189 19.48 33.67 0.67
N ILE A 190 20.60 32.97 0.88
CA ILE A 190 21.76 33.50 1.61
C ILE A 190 22.77 34.05 0.61
N ASP A 191 23.20 35.29 0.85
CA ASP A 191 24.20 35.97 0.06
C ASP A 191 25.53 36.16 0.81
N VAL A 192 26.61 36.34 0.06
CA VAL A 192 27.92 36.68 0.62
C VAL A 192 27.85 38.00 1.35
N GLY A 193 28.22 38.00 2.62
CA GLY A 193 28.16 39.17 3.51
C GLY A 193 27.04 39.08 4.54
N ASP A 194 26.06 38.21 4.37
CA ASP A 194 24.99 37.99 5.31
C ASP A 194 25.52 37.49 6.66
N ARG A 195 24.74 37.73 7.70
CA ARG A 195 24.97 37.17 9.02
C ARG A 195 23.87 36.15 9.31
N ILE A 196 24.28 34.91 9.54
CA ILE A 196 23.38 33.80 9.82
C ILE A 196 23.55 33.28 11.26
N ASP A 197 22.54 32.59 11.74
CA ASP A 197 22.54 31.91 13.05
C ASP A 197 22.22 30.42 12.92
N THR A 198 22.24 29.67 14.02
CA THR A 198 22.02 28.21 14.07
C THR A 198 20.63 27.77 13.63
N ASN A 199 19.67 28.66 13.45
CA ASN A 199 18.32 28.36 12.97
C ASN A 199 18.10 28.75 11.50
N THR A 200 19.12 29.34 10.87
CA THR A 200 19.03 29.77 9.47
C THR A 200 19.12 28.55 8.57
N LEU A 201 18.08 28.33 7.76
CA LEU A 201 18.07 27.32 6.72
C LEU A 201 19.04 27.74 5.61
N VAL A 202 20.06 26.94 5.36
CA VAL A 202 21.02 27.17 4.30
C VAL A 202 20.44 26.73 2.96
N THR A 203 20.00 25.49 2.89
CA THR A 203 19.36 24.92 1.70
C THR A 203 18.71 23.57 2.06
N THR A 204 18.03 22.95 1.09
CA THR A 204 17.60 21.55 1.14
C THR A 204 18.44 20.73 0.19
N ILE A 205 18.74 19.49 0.53
CA ILE A 205 19.42 18.55 -0.38
C ILE A 205 18.55 17.31 -0.53
N ASP A 206 18.28 16.95 -1.78
CA ASP A 206 17.44 15.82 -2.14
C ASP A 206 18.21 14.82 -3.03
N ASP A 207 18.35 13.58 -2.57
CA ASP A 207 18.71 12.46 -3.43
C ASP A 207 17.47 12.00 -4.19
N ARG A 208 17.36 12.40 -5.45
CA ARG A 208 16.24 12.09 -6.34
C ARG A 208 16.54 11.01 -7.37
N SER A 209 17.63 10.30 -7.23
CA SER A 209 17.98 9.17 -8.11
C SER A 209 16.89 8.09 -8.12
N LEU A 210 16.24 7.91 -6.98
CA LEU A 210 15.06 7.06 -6.77
C LEU A 210 13.98 7.88 -6.08
N LEU A 211 12.74 7.81 -6.55
CA LEU A 211 11.62 8.43 -5.87
C LEU A 211 10.78 7.39 -5.13
N LEU A 212 10.34 7.78 -3.95
CA LEU A 212 9.48 7.00 -3.07
C LEU A 212 8.08 7.60 -3.11
N VAL A 213 7.13 6.93 -3.74
CA VAL A 213 5.75 7.39 -3.86
C VAL A 213 4.93 6.79 -2.71
N ASN A 214 4.46 7.63 -1.80
CA ASN A 214 3.57 7.23 -0.72
C ASN A 214 2.12 7.37 -1.19
N PHE A 215 1.32 6.32 -1.04
CA PHE A 215 -0.08 6.30 -1.41
C PHE A 215 -0.92 5.48 -0.43
N SER A 216 -2.22 5.74 -0.40
CA SER A 216 -3.17 5.09 0.50
C SER A 216 -3.78 3.86 -0.16
N VAL A 217 -3.90 2.76 0.59
CA VAL A 217 -4.47 1.48 0.15
C VAL A 217 -5.57 1.07 1.13
N PRO A 218 -6.80 0.77 0.66
CA PRO A 218 -7.86 0.28 1.53
C PRO A 218 -7.50 -1.03 2.25
N GLU A 219 -7.96 -1.21 3.49
CA GLU A 219 -7.64 -2.36 4.35
C GLU A 219 -7.98 -3.73 3.73
N VAL A 220 -8.97 -3.77 2.84
CA VAL A 220 -9.39 -5.01 2.15
C VAL A 220 -8.29 -5.61 1.25
N TYR A 221 -7.25 -4.84 0.96
CA TYR A 221 -6.12 -5.28 0.14
C TYR A 221 -4.86 -5.61 0.95
N VAL A 222 -4.93 -5.64 2.30
CA VAL A 222 -3.76 -5.82 3.18
C VAL A 222 -2.97 -7.11 2.88
N ASP A 223 -3.67 -8.21 2.60
CA ASP A 223 -3.03 -9.50 2.28
C ASP A 223 -2.45 -9.57 0.84
N ARG A 224 -2.73 -8.60 0.00
CA ARG A 224 -2.41 -8.60 -1.44
C ARG A 224 -1.39 -7.55 -1.83
N VAL A 225 -1.31 -6.48 -1.05
CA VAL A 225 -0.39 -5.37 -1.27
C VAL A 225 0.75 -5.52 -0.27
N THR A 226 1.80 -6.22 -0.69
CA THR A 226 2.97 -6.54 0.13
C THR A 226 4.24 -5.99 -0.51
N ARG A 227 5.33 -6.02 0.23
CA ARG A 227 6.64 -5.69 -0.32
C ARG A 227 6.96 -6.61 -1.50
N GLY A 228 7.50 -6.05 -2.58
CA GLY A 228 7.78 -6.76 -3.83
C GLY A 228 6.60 -6.76 -4.82
N THR A 229 5.42 -6.24 -4.44
CA THR A 229 4.31 -6.14 -5.38
C THR A 229 4.63 -5.14 -6.49
N PRO A 230 4.56 -5.52 -7.77
CA PRO A 230 4.80 -4.61 -8.88
C PRO A 230 3.66 -3.60 -8.99
N VAL A 231 4.01 -2.36 -9.32
CA VAL A 231 3.07 -1.26 -9.53
C VAL A 231 3.38 -0.54 -10.83
N ASN A 232 2.36 0.01 -11.46
CA ASN A 232 2.52 0.95 -12.54
C ASN A 232 2.23 2.36 -12.00
N VAL A 233 3.17 3.26 -12.22
CA VAL A 233 3.11 4.63 -11.71
C VAL A 233 3.09 5.58 -12.89
N ARG A 234 2.10 6.45 -12.96
CA ARG A 234 1.94 7.44 -14.00
C ARG A 234 1.82 8.83 -13.36
N LEU A 235 2.43 9.83 -13.98
CA LEU A 235 2.25 11.21 -13.55
C LEU A 235 0.76 11.56 -13.61
N TRP A 236 0.26 12.20 -12.57
CA TRP A 236 -1.14 12.62 -12.50
C TRP A 236 -1.49 13.55 -13.67
N ASP A 237 -2.58 13.21 -14.38
CA ASP A 237 -3.10 13.97 -15.52
C ASP A 237 -2.14 14.09 -16.74
N ALA A 238 -1.18 13.18 -16.88
CA ALA A 238 -0.30 13.11 -18.04
C ALA A 238 -0.64 11.91 -18.94
N ALA A 239 -0.53 12.10 -20.24
CA ALA A 239 -0.69 11.03 -21.25
C ALA A 239 0.56 10.14 -21.39
N ASP A 240 1.58 10.36 -20.55
CA ASP A 240 2.84 9.64 -20.59
C ASP A 240 2.68 8.15 -20.27
N ALA A 241 3.58 7.35 -20.83
CA ALA A 241 3.64 5.93 -20.52
C ALA A 241 3.91 5.72 -19.02
N PRO A 242 3.25 4.74 -18.38
CA PRO A 242 3.50 4.45 -16.98
C PRO A 242 4.93 3.97 -16.76
N VAL A 243 5.53 4.38 -15.66
CA VAL A 243 6.80 3.89 -15.16
C VAL A 243 6.55 2.71 -14.25
N SER A 244 7.28 1.62 -14.44
CA SER A 244 7.20 0.47 -13.54
C SER A 244 7.91 0.79 -12.23
N GLY A 245 7.29 0.36 -11.14
CA GLY A 245 7.83 0.46 -9.79
C GLY A 245 7.51 -0.79 -8.97
N GLU A 246 7.99 -0.80 -7.75
CA GLU A 246 7.80 -1.91 -6.81
C GLU A 246 7.47 -1.36 -5.42
N ILE A 247 6.58 -2.02 -4.68
CA ILE A 247 6.30 -1.69 -3.29
C ILE A 247 7.49 -2.08 -2.42
N VAL A 248 8.14 -1.09 -1.81
CA VAL A 248 9.31 -1.27 -0.94
C VAL A 248 8.96 -1.28 0.54
N ALA A 249 7.83 -0.71 0.91
CA ALA A 249 7.36 -0.69 2.29
C ALA A 249 5.82 -0.60 2.35
N VAL A 250 5.26 -1.19 3.41
CA VAL A 250 3.85 -1.11 3.77
C VAL A 250 3.80 -0.74 5.24
N ASP A 251 2.95 0.23 5.59
CA ASP A 251 2.78 0.62 6.99
C ASP A 251 2.18 -0.54 7.80
N SER A 252 2.64 -0.70 9.03
CA SER A 252 2.14 -1.72 9.95
C SER A 252 0.78 -1.37 10.57
N ARG A 253 0.29 -0.15 10.36
CA ARG A 253 -0.95 0.35 10.96
C ARG A 253 -1.96 0.71 9.89
N ILE A 254 -3.23 0.42 10.22
CA ILE A 254 -4.39 0.88 9.47
C ILE A 254 -4.95 2.10 10.19
N ASP A 255 -5.15 3.19 9.47
CA ASP A 255 -5.85 4.36 9.98
C ASP A 255 -7.33 4.03 10.17
N ILE A 256 -7.83 4.17 11.39
CA ILE A 256 -9.20 3.79 11.76
C ILE A 256 -10.28 4.68 11.14
N ASN A 257 -9.94 5.90 10.75
CA ASN A 257 -10.90 6.84 10.18
C ASN A 257 -11.06 6.63 8.67
N SER A 258 -9.93 6.45 7.96
CA SER A 258 -9.93 6.22 6.51
C SER A 258 -10.05 4.75 6.13
N ARG A 259 -9.88 3.81 7.07
CA ARG A 259 -9.83 2.36 6.83
C ARG A 259 -8.82 2.00 5.73
N ALA A 260 -7.65 2.63 5.80
CA ALA A 260 -6.59 2.48 4.82
C ALA A 260 -5.22 2.45 5.50
N PHE A 261 -4.24 1.88 4.84
CA PHE A 261 -2.84 1.91 5.23
C PHE A 261 -2.00 2.60 4.16
N ILE A 262 -0.81 3.07 4.53
CA ILE A 262 0.11 3.68 3.58
C ILE A 262 1.04 2.61 3.00
N ALA A 263 1.09 2.54 1.68
CA ALA A 263 2.11 1.81 0.95
C ALA A 263 3.08 2.79 0.29
N ARG A 264 4.30 2.34 0.10
CA ARG A 264 5.37 3.11 -0.52
C ARG A 264 5.94 2.32 -1.69
N ALA A 265 5.84 2.89 -2.88
CA ALA A 265 6.45 2.36 -4.08
C ALA A 265 7.74 3.11 -4.40
N ALA A 266 8.74 2.39 -4.89
CA ALA A 266 9.97 2.97 -5.44
C ALA A 266 9.88 2.99 -6.95
N ILE A 267 10.27 4.13 -7.56
CA ILE A 267 10.40 4.31 -9.00
C ILE A 267 11.77 4.86 -9.34
N ASP A 268 12.37 4.34 -10.40
CA ASP A 268 13.62 4.86 -10.93
C ASP A 268 13.43 6.27 -11.49
N ASN A 269 14.34 7.16 -11.14
CA ASN A 269 14.37 8.53 -11.63
C ASN A 269 15.79 8.95 -12.04
N SER A 270 16.62 7.98 -12.47
CA SER A 270 18.00 8.21 -12.90
C SER A 270 18.13 9.24 -14.05
N ALA A 271 17.06 9.43 -14.83
CA ALA A 271 16.97 10.46 -15.85
C ALA A 271 16.55 11.84 -15.31
N ASP A 272 16.37 12.00 -14.01
CA ASP A 272 15.95 13.22 -13.29
C ASP A 272 14.70 13.91 -13.88
N ARG A 273 13.73 13.10 -14.35
CA ARG A 273 12.49 13.60 -14.96
C ARG A 273 11.48 14.12 -13.94
N PHE A 274 11.49 13.56 -12.74
CA PHE A 274 10.50 13.82 -11.72
C PHE A 274 11.10 14.52 -10.52
N ARG A 275 10.27 15.30 -9.83
CA ARG A 275 10.68 16.05 -8.63
C ARG A 275 9.92 15.53 -7.39
N PRO A 276 10.55 15.53 -6.21
CA PRO A 276 9.82 15.36 -4.95
C PRO A 276 8.63 16.32 -4.87
N GLY A 277 7.52 15.85 -4.30
CA GLY A 277 6.26 16.62 -4.23
C GLY A 277 5.30 16.40 -5.40
N MET A 278 5.73 15.83 -6.52
CA MET A 278 4.84 15.51 -7.63
C MET A 278 3.81 14.45 -7.24
N ALA A 279 2.59 14.60 -7.79
CA ALA A 279 1.51 13.63 -7.63
C ALA A 279 1.53 12.58 -8.74
N PHE A 280 1.32 11.34 -8.35
CA PHE A 280 1.30 10.19 -9.26
C PHE A 280 0.03 9.37 -9.06
N GLU A 281 -0.49 8.83 -10.14
CA GLU A 281 -1.46 7.74 -10.13
C GLU A 281 -0.73 6.41 -10.06
N ILE A 282 -1.06 5.60 -9.07
CA ILE A 282 -0.51 4.26 -8.87
C ILE A 282 -1.57 3.23 -9.22
N SER A 283 -1.24 2.28 -10.08
CA SER A 283 -2.10 1.16 -10.45
C SER A 283 -1.47 -0.15 -10.03
N ILE A 284 -2.22 -0.93 -9.25
CA ILE A 284 -1.82 -2.25 -8.76
C ILE A 284 -2.80 -3.28 -9.29
N ASN A 285 -2.31 -4.32 -9.95
CA ASN A 285 -3.13 -5.45 -10.36
C ASN A 285 -3.15 -6.48 -9.22
N ALA A 286 -4.22 -6.47 -8.44
CA ALA A 286 -4.42 -7.41 -7.34
C ALA A 286 -5.31 -8.58 -7.81
N SER A 287 -4.82 -9.82 -7.67
CA SER A 287 -5.67 -11.00 -7.87
C SER A 287 -6.59 -11.19 -6.67
N ARG A 288 -7.89 -11.42 -6.92
CA ARG A 288 -8.87 -11.83 -5.90
C ARG A 288 -9.00 -13.34 -5.78
N GLY A 289 -8.22 -14.09 -6.53
CA GLY A 289 -8.30 -15.53 -6.64
C GLY A 289 -9.04 -15.97 -7.90
N ALA A 290 -9.09 -17.28 -8.11
CA ALA A 290 -9.78 -17.89 -9.21
C ALA A 290 -11.23 -18.21 -8.81
N PHE A 291 -12.18 -17.85 -9.67
CA PHE A 291 -13.61 -18.11 -9.53
C PHE A 291 -14.12 -18.89 -10.74
N LEU A 292 -15.19 -19.63 -10.54
CA LEU A 292 -15.84 -20.32 -11.66
C LEU A 292 -16.54 -19.30 -12.57
N SER A 293 -16.21 -19.36 -13.84
CA SER A 293 -16.80 -18.54 -14.92
C SER A 293 -17.82 -19.37 -15.67
N VAL A 294 -19.02 -18.84 -15.81
CA VAL A 294 -20.08 -19.42 -16.61
C VAL A 294 -20.65 -18.36 -17.55
N PRO A 295 -21.20 -18.72 -18.74
CA PRO A 295 -21.88 -17.75 -19.58
C PRO A 295 -23.00 -17.02 -18.82
N ASP A 296 -23.19 -15.74 -19.08
CA ASP A 296 -24.18 -14.91 -18.40
C ASP A 296 -25.62 -15.41 -18.61
N VAL A 297 -25.92 -15.98 -19.79
CA VAL A 297 -27.22 -16.59 -20.15
C VAL A 297 -27.54 -17.87 -19.36
N ALA A 298 -26.53 -18.55 -18.81
CA ALA A 298 -26.69 -19.77 -18.02
C ALA A 298 -27.21 -19.50 -16.60
N VAL A 299 -26.98 -18.28 -16.08
CA VAL A 299 -27.40 -17.92 -14.73
C VAL A 299 -28.85 -17.53 -14.69
N GLN A 300 -29.64 -18.25 -13.89
CA GLN A 300 -31.07 -18.04 -13.70
C GLN A 300 -31.33 -17.43 -12.30
N TRP A 301 -32.48 -16.76 -12.19
CA TRP A 301 -32.90 -16.14 -10.94
C TRP A 301 -34.20 -16.80 -10.44
N GLY A 302 -34.19 -17.21 -9.17
CA GLY A 302 -35.33 -17.80 -8.49
C GLY A 302 -35.70 -17.02 -7.21
N ALA A 303 -36.66 -17.53 -6.49
CA ALA A 303 -37.10 -16.95 -5.21
C ALA A 303 -35.96 -16.92 -4.16
N ASP A 304 -35.08 -17.93 -4.20
CA ASP A 304 -34.01 -18.14 -3.22
C ASP A 304 -32.66 -17.56 -3.69
N GLY A 305 -32.62 -16.91 -4.85
CA GLY A 305 -31.41 -16.30 -5.40
C GLY A 305 -31.02 -16.81 -6.79
N ALA A 306 -29.75 -16.61 -7.16
CA ALA A 306 -29.22 -17.05 -8.42
C ALA A 306 -28.89 -18.55 -8.41
N TYR A 307 -29.09 -19.22 -9.53
CA TYR A 307 -28.75 -20.63 -9.71
C TYR A 307 -28.36 -20.93 -11.14
N VAL A 308 -27.70 -22.05 -11.33
CA VAL A 308 -27.41 -22.63 -12.66
C VAL A 308 -27.95 -24.06 -12.74
N TRP A 309 -28.24 -24.51 -13.97
CA TRP A 309 -28.54 -25.90 -14.23
C TRP A 309 -27.30 -26.62 -14.70
N VAL A 310 -27.04 -27.79 -14.11
CA VAL A 310 -25.91 -28.65 -14.42
C VAL A 310 -26.42 -29.98 -14.98
N ALA A 311 -25.71 -30.51 -15.98
CA ALA A 311 -26.01 -31.82 -16.52
C ALA A 311 -25.28 -32.89 -15.74
N GLU A 312 -25.90 -33.45 -14.70
CA GLU A 312 -25.38 -34.52 -13.86
C GLU A 312 -26.01 -35.88 -14.27
N GLN A 313 -25.18 -36.83 -14.70
CA GLN A 313 -25.61 -38.15 -15.17
C GLN A 313 -26.77 -38.13 -16.21
N GLY A 314 -26.75 -37.11 -17.07
CA GLY A 314 -27.79 -36.92 -18.09
C GLY A 314 -29.11 -36.33 -17.59
N ARG A 315 -29.15 -35.82 -16.35
CA ARG A 315 -30.30 -35.14 -15.73
C ARG A 315 -29.92 -33.75 -15.29
N ALA A 316 -30.92 -32.87 -15.24
CA ALA A 316 -30.73 -31.52 -14.75
C ALA A 316 -30.67 -31.48 -13.20
N ALA A 317 -29.59 -30.99 -12.67
CA ALA A 317 -29.43 -30.66 -11.25
C ALA A 317 -29.34 -29.13 -11.10
N ARG A 318 -30.08 -28.59 -10.13
CA ARG A 318 -30.02 -27.16 -9.75
C ARG A 318 -28.86 -26.96 -8.78
N ARG A 319 -27.98 -26.00 -9.07
CA ARG A 319 -26.92 -25.56 -8.18
C ARG A 319 -27.13 -24.09 -7.84
N GLU A 320 -27.23 -23.79 -6.57
CA GLU A 320 -27.30 -22.39 -6.10
C GLU A 320 -25.93 -21.76 -6.18
N VAL A 321 -25.89 -20.51 -6.67
CA VAL A 321 -24.64 -19.80 -6.90
C VAL A 321 -24.75 -18.35 -6.41
N ARG A 322 -23.64 -17.82 -5.96
CA ARG A 322 -23.50 -16.41 -5.61
C ARG A 322 -22.69 -15.70 -6.68
N LEU A 323 -23.19 -14.60 -7.19
CA LEU A 323 -22.47 -13.80 -8.15
C LEU A 323 -21.32 -13.06 -7.46
N VAL A 324 -20.13 -13.19 -8.03
CA VAL A 324 -18.93 -12.46 -7.60
C VAL A 324 -18.73 -11.22 -8.46
N LYS A 325 -18.69 -11.41 -9.79
CA LYS A 325 -18.52 -10.30 -10.75
C LYS A 325 -19.07 -10.66 -12.11
N ARG A 326 -19.64 -9.67 -12.80
CA ARG A 326 -20.07 -9.79 -14.19
C ARG A 326 -18.95 -9.32 -15.11
N LEU A 327 -18.63 -10.14 -16.11
CA LEU A 327 -17.67 -9.84 -17.17
C LEU A 327 -18.42 -9.72 -18.50
N ALA A 328 -17.73 -9.36 -19.59
CA ALA A 328 -18.32 -9.35 -20.91
C ALA A 328 -18.64 -10.79 -21.37
N GLY A 329 -19.94 -11.14 -21.43
CA GLY A 329 -20.44 -12.46 -21.88
C GLY A 329 -20.32 -13.58 -20.83
N ALA A 330 -19.81 -13.32 -19.62
CA ALA A 330 -19.65 -14.32 -18.56
C ALA A 330 -19.91 -13.73 -17.16
N ILE A 331 -20.19 -14.60 -16.21
CA ILE A 331 -20.34 -14.24 -14.80
C ILE A 331 -19.42 -15.13 -13.97
N LEU A 332 -18.65 -14.50 -13.10
CA LEU A 332 -17.88 -15.20 -12.07
C LEU A 332 -18.79 -15.51 -10.90
N ILE A 333 -18.81 -16.77 -10.49
CA ILE A 333 -19.70 -17.28 -9.46
C ILE A 333 -18.94 -18.06 -8.39
N GLU A 334 -19.52 -18.11 -7.20
CA GLU A 334 -19.18 -19.04 -6.12
C GLU A 334 -20.38 -19.94 -5.83
N GLY A 335 -20.15 -21.21 -5.55
CA GLY A 335 -21.18 -22.17 -5.23
C GLY A 335 -20.70 -23.60 -5.29
N GLU A 336 -21.59 -24.56 -5.08
CA GLU A 336 -21.31 -25.99 -5.16
C GLU A 336 -21.25 -26.44 -6.63
N LEU A 337 -20.22 -25.98 -7.34
CA LEU A 337 -19.95 -26.29 -8.75
C LEU A 337 -18.47 -26.61 -8.88
N ALA A 338 -18.12 -27.64 -9.64
CA ALA A 338 -16.75 -28.01 -9.92
C ALA A 338 -16.26 -27.44 -11.25
N GLU A 339 -14.94 -27.27 -11.38
CA GLU A 339 -14.32 -26.96 -12.66
C GLU A 339 -14.57 -28.08 -13.68
N GLY A 340 -14.95 -27.70 -14.90
CA GLY A 340 -15.26 -28.64 -15.98
C GLY A 340 -16.69 -29.20 -15.89
N GLU A 341 -17.48 -28.89 -14.86
CA GLU A 341 -18.86 -29.35 -14.74
C GLU A 341 -19.73 -28.72 -15.85
N PRO A 342 -20.53 -29.54 -16.59
CA PRO A 342 -21.28 -29.03 -17.74
C PRO A 342 -22.51 -28.22 -17.30
N VAL A 343 -22.42 -26.90 -17.47
CA VAL A 343 -23.52 -25.94 -17.19
C VAL A 343 -24.40 -25.77 -18.42
N VAL A 344 -25.70 -25.79 -18.22
CA VAL A 344 -26.68 -25.60 -19.31
C VAL A 344 -26.69 -24.12 -19.68
N MET A 345 -26.40 -23.84 -20.95
CA MET A 345 -26.36 -22.48 -21.50
C MET A 345 -27.67 -22.17 -22.29
N GLU A 346 -28.11 -23.10 -23.15
CA GLU A 346 -29.34 -22.93 -23.93
C GLU A 346 -30.36 -23.98 -23.54
N GLY A 347 -31.66 -23.65 -23.75
CA GLY A 347 -32.76 -24.49 -23.35
C GLY A 347 -33.17 -24.40 -21.89
N VAL A 348 -32.54 -23.55 -21.11
CA VAL A 348 -32.71 -23.37 -19.62
C VAL A 348 -34.17 -23.16 -19.23
N GLN A 349 -34.98 -22.48 -20.04
CA GLN A 349 -36.40 -22.19 -19.75
C GLN A 349 -37.28 -23.43 -19.69
N SER A 350 -36.89 -24.51 -20.38
CA SER A 350 -37.59 -25.79 -20.41
C SER A 350 -37.08 -26.80 -19.41
N VAL A 351 -35.97 -26.47 -18.69
CA VAL A 351 -35.33 -27.35 -17.75
C VAL A 351 -36.01 -27.27 -16.39
N ARG A 352 -36.20 -28.43 -15.76
CA ARG A 352 -36.69 -28.59 -14.36
C ARG A 352 -35.82 -29.61 -13.67
N ALA A 353 -35.76 -29.55 -12.35
CA ALA A 353 -34.96 -30.50 -11.56
C ALA A 353 -35.32 -31.94 -11.89
N GLY A 354 -34.30 -32.78 -12.17
CA GLY A 354 -34.41 -34.21 -12.46
C GLY A 354 -34.86 -34.54 -13.88
N VAL A 355 -35.17 -33.55 -14.76
CA VAL A 355 -35.54 -33.84 -16.16
C VAL A 355 -34.37 -34.41 -16.93
N ALA A 356 -34.59 -35.36 -17.81
CA ALA A 356 -33.57 -35.93 -18.68
C ALA A 356 -33.11 -34.85 -19.69
N LEU A 357 -31.80 -34.69 -19.82
CA LEU A 357 -31.19 -33.76 -20.78
C LEU A 357 -30.64 -34.51 -21.96
N LYS A 358 -30.79 -33.95 -23.15
CA LYS A 358 -30.16 -34.41 -24.39
C LYS A 358 -29.20 -33.32 -24.86
N PRO A 359 -27.88 -33.48 -24.64
CA PRO A 359 -26.91 -32.52 -25.13
C PRO A 359 -27.06 -32.40 -26.68
N LEU A 360 -27.22 -31.18 -27.17
CA LEU A 360 -27.02 -30.87 -28.56
C LEU A 360 -25.51 -30.92 -28.79
N SER A 361 -25.06 -31.83 -29.68
CA SER A 361 -23.63 -31.87 -30.05
C SER A 361 -23.29 -30.60 -30.80
N ASP A 362 -22.54 -29.69 -30.16
CA ASP A 362 -22.01 -28.50 -30.79
C ASP A 362 -20.97 -28.86 -31.84
N ASN A 363 -21.36 -28.74 -33.11
CA ASN A 363 -20.43 -28.62 -34.23
C ASN A 363 -19.95 -27.16 -34.39
N LEU A 364 -19.63 -26.47 -33.28
CA LEU A 364 -18.95 -25.18 -33.31
C LEU A 364 -17.44 -25.40 -33.27
N ASN A 365 -16.90 -25.78 -34.44
CA ASN A 365 -15.49 -25.67 -34.71
C ASN A 365 -15.18 -24.20 -35.03
N PRO A 366 -14.45 -23.41 -34.19
CA PRO A 366 -14.07 -22.06 -34.55
C PRO A 366 -12.82 -22.11 -35.44
N THR A 367 -12.92 -22.64 -36.63
CA THR A 367 -11.95 -22.43 -37.70
C THR A 367 -12.62 -21.57 -38.78
N GLY A 368 -12.64 -20.28 -38.50
CA GLY A 368 -12.96 -19.23 -39.47
C GLY A 368 -11.75 -18.31 -39.59
N ASN A 369 -10.84 -18.66 -40.49
CA ASN A 369 -9.86 -17.77 -41.08
C ASN A 369 -10.60 -16.58 -41.73
N GLY A 370 -10.14 -15.35 -41.39
CA GLY A 370 -10.55 -14.14 -42.07
C GLY A 370 -9.72 -12.99 -41.52
#